data_2e8b784410db8cff320d62d5001ab3c2
#
_entry.id   2e8b784410db8cff320d62d5001ab3c2
#
_cell.length_a   1.000
_cell.length_b   1.000
_cell.length_c   1.000
_cell.angle_alpha   90.00
_cell.angle_beta   90.00
_cell.angle_gamma   90.00
#
_symmetry.space_group_name_H-M   'P 1'
#
loop_
_entity.id
_entity.type
_entity.pdbx_description
1 polymer ?
#
loop_
_entity_poly.entity_id
_entity_poly.type
_entity_poly.pdbx_seq_one_letter_code
_entity_poly.pdbx_strand_id
1 'polypeptide(L)'
;MLLLLLIVLSFPVLCMGESAIQSEGNMSYIITSEGAVIIDWNNQLPDVLDATLYVPPTLGGIPVVGIGFDAFDTCNEGPSTQFQLILPEGITFLEKGAFQCCNQATVISLPSTLETIPEGSFIHVKAKIVFPNGNPYFTAENGFLIDNRTNTLLYTSKSSGDFPLPPVKQLASRCLDEYSARDCAARPLKLSIHSGGIEHACRRR
;
A
#
# COMPACT_ATOMS: atom_id res chain seq x y z
N MET A 1 57.54 6.42 37.95
CA MET A 1 56.86 7.48 37.26
C MET A 1 56.00 6.80 36.17
N LEU A 2 54.71 6.55 36.50
CA LEU A 2 53.82 5.70 35.69
C LEU A 2 52.97 6.65 34.79
N LEU A 3 53.21 6.59 33.48
CA LEU A 3 52.51 7.41 32.50
C LEU A 3 51.14 6.71 32.18
N LEU A 4 50.07 7.28 32.67
CA LEU A 4 48.70 6.80 32.40
C LEU A 4 48.29 7.33 31.03
N LEU A 5 48.27 6.44 30.04
CA LEU A 5 47.78 6.74 28.67
C LEU A 5 46.22 6.76 28.67
N LEU A 6 45.64 7.95 28.72
CA LEU A 6 44.20 8.11 28.58
C LEU A 6 43.81 7.89 27.11
N ILE A 7 43.28 6.71 26.78
CA ILE A 7 42.65 6.46 25.49
C ILE A 7 41.26 7.10 25.55
N VAL A 8 41.14 8.28 24.95
CA VAL A 8 39.82 8.91 24.69
C VAL A 8 39.21 8.16 23.50
N LEU A 9 38.34 7.21 23.80
CA LEU A 9 37.47 6.62 22.79
C LEU A 9 36.45 7.71 22.37
N SER A 10 36.75 8.43 21.31
CA SER A 10 35.76 9.24 20.62
C SER A 10 34.77 8.29 19.94
N PHE A 11 33.67 8.01 20.59
CA PHE A 11 32.51 7.46 19.90
C PHE A 11 32.08 8.52 18.85
N PRO A 12 31.97 8.17 17.56
CA PRO A 12 31.31 9.07 16.63
C PRO A 12 29.89 9.24 17.15
N VAL A 13 29.52 10.47 17.50
CA VAL A 13 28.12 10.86 17.64
C VAL A 13 27.50 10.55 16.29
N LEU A 14 26.73 9.47 16.23
CA LEU A 14 25.92 9.15 15.07
C LEU A 14 24.92 10.29 14.98
N CYS A 15 25.25 11.29 14.16
CA CYS A 15 24.32 12.29 13.72
C CYS A 15 23.21 11.50 13.05
N MET A 16 22.00 11.49 13.62
CA MET A 16 20.81 10.99 12.95
C MET A 16 20.53 11.95 11.80
N GLY A 17 21.32 11.80 10.71
CA GLY A 17 21.09 12.50 9.47
C GLY A 17 19.75 12.00 8.90
N GLU A 18 18.97 12.95 8.37
CA GLU A 18 17.83 12.62 7.51
C GLU A 18 18.29 11.53 6.52
N SER A 19 17.51 10.45 6.43
CA SER A 19 17.81 9.36 5.50
C SER A 19 17.87 9.95 4.10
N ALA A 20 19.07 10.00 3.50
CA ALA A 20 19.23 10.56 2.17
C ALA A 20 18.39 9.74 1.18
N ILE A 21 17.62 10.45 0.34
CA ILE A 21 16.87 9.83 -0.75
C ILE A 21 17.90 9.28 -1.75
N GLN A 22 17.72 8.03 -2.10
CA GLN A 22 18.50 7.32 -3.12
C GLN A 22 17.58 6.93 -4.28
N SER A 23 18.16 6.67 -5.44
CA SER A 23 17.40 6.23 -6.62
C SER A 23 18.13 5.11 -7.34
N GLU A 24 17.36 4.11 -7.77
CA GLU A 24 17.83 3.01 -8.61
C GLU A 24 16.73 2.65 -9.61
N GLY A 25 17.06 2.66 -10.90
CA GLY A 25 16.07 2.50 -11.96
C GLY A 25 14.99 3.57 -11.86
N ASN A 26 13.76 3.12 -11.77
CA ASN A 26 12.57 3.99 -11.70
C ASN A 26 12.08 4.23 -10.26
N MET A 27 12.83 3.81 -9.26
CA MET A 27 12.43 3.87 -7.85
C MET A 27 13.33 4.83 -7.08
N SER A 28 12.71 5.70 -6.29
CA SER A 28 13.38 6.46 -5.24
C SER A 28 13.06 5.83 -3.89
N TYR A 29 14.04 5.75 -3.01
CA TYR A 29 13.92 5.05 -1.74
C TYR A 29 14.75 5.71 -0.65
N ILE A 30 14.40 5.41 0.59
CA ILE A 30 15.19 5.72 1.78
C ILE A 30 15.63 4.43 2.46
N ILE A 31 16.76 4.50 3.16
CA ILE A 31 17.26 3.38 3.95
C ILE A 31 16.87 3.59 5.39
N THR A 32 16.23 2.58 5.97
CA THR A 32 15.85 2.51 7.38
C THR A 32 16.66 1.43 8.09
N SER A 33 16.50 1.30 9.42
CA SER A 33 17.10 0.20 10.18
C SER A 33 16.61 -1.20 9.76
N GLU A 34 15.43 -1.28 9.12
CA GLU A 34 14.80 -2.52 8.70
C GLU A 34 15.11 -2.88 7.24
N GLY A 35 15.38 -1.89 6.41
CA GLY A 35 15.65 -2.08 4.99
C GLY A 35 15.33 -0.85 4.15
N ALA A 36 15.21 -1.02 2.85
CA ALA A 36 14.82 0.03 1.92
C ALA A 36 13.30 0.20 1.90
N VAL A 37 12.84 1.45 1.93
CA VAL A 37 11.44 1.83 1.77
C VAL A 37 11.31 2.67 0.49
N ILE A 38 10.49 2.22 -0.45
CA ILE A 38 10.23 2.96 -1.68
C ILE A 38 9.34 4.15 -1.34
N ILE A 39 9.74 5.35 -1.77
CA ILE A 39 9.03 6.60 -1.49
C ILE A 39 8.52 7.29 -2.74
N ASP A 40 8.97 6.85 -3.91
CA ASP A 40 8.51 7.40 -5.19
C ASP A 40 8.82 6.43 -6.34
N TRP A 41 7.93 6.43 -7.33
CA TRP A 41 8.10 5.78 -8.61
C TRP A 41 7.90 6.80 -9.72
N ASN A 42 8.87 6.97 -10.61
CA ASN A 42 8.86 8.00 -11.64
C ASN A 42 7.89 7.76 -12.80
N ASN A 43 6.93 6.85 -12.65
CA ASN A 43 5.85 6.54 -13.61
C ASN A 43 6.31 6.11 -15.02
N GLN A 44 7.58 5.74 -15.19
CA GLN A 44 8.07 5.26 -16.48
C GLN A 44 7.78 3.77 -16.64
N LEU A 45 6.90 3.46 -17.56
CA LEU A 45 6.65 2.10 -18.04
C LEU A 45 7.20 1.97 -19.45
N PRO A 46 7.60 0.76 -19.88
CA PRO A 46 7.83 0.50 -21.28
C PRO A 46 6.53 0.77 -22.04
N ASP A 47 6.64 1.37 -23.23
CA ASP A 47 5.51 1.72 -24.11
C ASP A 47 4.97 0.45 -24.81
N VAL A 48 4.42 -0.47 -24.02
CA VAL A 48 3.87 -1.75 -24.44
C VAL A 48 2.49 -1.96 -23.84
N LEU A 49 1.60 -2.59 -24.58
CA LEU A 49 0.30 -2.99 -24.06
C LEU A 49 0.50 -4.01 -22.93
N ASP A 50 -0.30 -3.89 -21.86
CA ASP A 50 -0.26 -4.80 -20.70
C ASP A 50 1.12 -4.89 -20.01
N ALA A 51 1.79 -3.75 -19.82
CA ALA A 51 3.05 -3.66 -19.11
C ALA A 51 2.95 -4.30 -17.71
N THR A 52 4.00 -4.97 -17.29
CA THR A 52 4.14 -5.45 -15.91
C THR A 52 5.30 -4.74 -15.24
N LEU A 53 4.99 -4.04 -14.15
CA LEU A 53 5.97 -3.42 -13.28
C LEU A 53 6.32 -4.39 -12.15
N TYR A 54 7.56 -4.85 -12.16
CA TYR A 54 8.11 -5.63 -11.06
C TYR A 54 8.88 -4.71 -10.12
N VAL A 55 8.47 -4.64 -8.88
CA VAL A 55 9.25 -3.99 -7.84
C VAL A 55 10.44 -4.89 -7.51
N PRO A 56 11.68 -4.37 -7.54
CA PRO A 56 12.85 -5.20 -7.23
C PRO A 56 12.86 -5.61 -5.75
N PRO A 57 13.36 -6.82 -5.42
CA PRO A 57 13.43 -7.27 -4.03
C PRO A 57 14.52 -6.54 -3.22
N THR A 58 15.45 -5.87 -3.89
CA THR A 58 16.52 -5.08 -3.28
C THR A 58 16.73 -3.79 -4.05
N LEU A 59 17.11 -2.72 -3.35
CA LEU A 59 17.55 -1.45 -3.91
C LEU A 59 18.87 -1.05 -3.24
N GLY A 60 19.89 -0.71 -4.03
CA GLY A 60 21.26 -0.51 -3.53
C GLY A 60 21.84 -1.74 -2.83
N GLY A 61 21.37 -2.95 -3.18
CA GLY A 61 21.73 -4.19 -2.50
C GLY A 61 21.06 -4.40 -1.14
N ILE A 62 20.12 -3.52 -0.74
CA ILE A 62 19.39 -3.56 0.53
C ILE A 62 17.99 -4.12 0.28
N PRO A 63 17.49 -5.08 1.10
CA PRO A 63 16.15 -5.61 0.95
C PRO A 63 15.07 -4.52 1.00
N VAL A 64 14.10 -4.57 0.08
CA VAL A 64 12.92 -3.70 0.10
C VAL A 64 11.93 -4.28 1.09
N VAL A 65 11.61 -3.50 2.13
CA VAL A 65 10.74 -3.94 3.24
C VAL A 65 9.41 -3.20 3.31
N GLY A 66 9.27 -2.07 2.62
CA GLY A 66 8.05 -1.27 2.68
C GLY A 66 7.81 -0.38 1.47
N ILE A 67 6.55 0.03 1.33
CA ILE A 67 6.11 1.04 0.36
C ILE A 67 5.63 2.25 1.15
N GLY A 68 6.27 3.39 0.93
CA GLY A 68 6.02 4.64 1.62
C GLY A 68 4.76 5.37 1.15
N PHE A 69 4.51 6.51 1.80
CA PHE A 69 3.39 7.39 1.51
C PHE A 69 3.45 7.89 0.05
N ASP A 70 2.32 7.79 -0.67
CA ASP A 70 2.13 8.22 -2.06
C ASP A 70 3.17 7.68 -3.08
N ALA A 71 3.91 6.62 -2.73
CA ALA A 71 5.02 6.09 -3.55
C ALA A 71 4.61 5.70 -4.98
N PHE A 72 3.36 5.29 -5.20
CA PHE A 72 2.80 4.94 -6.50
C PHE A 72 1.63 5.85 -6.90
N ASP A 73 1.64 7.13 -6.47
CA ASP A 73 0.65 8.11 -6.91
C ASP A 73 0.84 8.44 -8.39
N THR A 74 -0.18 8.17 -9.18
CA THR A 74 -0.22 8.44 -10.63
C THR A 74 -1.24 9.50 -11.01
N CYS A 75 -1.76 10.28 -10.06
CA CYS A 75 -2.83 11.26 -10.28
C CYS A 75 -2.50 12.31 -11.33
N ASN A 76 -1.26 12.78 -11.37
CA ASN A 76 -0.89 13.94 -12.16
C ASN A 76 -0.07 13.57 -13.41
N GLU A 77 0.73 12.53 -13.34
CA GLU A 77 1.72 12.19 -14.38
C GLU A 77 1.80 10.67 -14.63
N GLY A 78 0.71 9.95 -14.35
CA GLY A 78 0.68 8.51 -14.52
C GLY A 78 0.87 8.08 -15.97
N PRO A 79 1.35 6.85 -16.21
CA PRO A 79 1.48 6.29 -17.54
C PRO A 79 0.11 6.28 -18.25
N SER A 80 0.10 6.53 -19.55
CA SER A 80 -1.11 6.41 -20.36
C SER A 80 -1.55 4.96 -20.57
N THR A 81 -0.64 4.01 -20.29
CA THR A 81 -0.83 2.56 -20.50
C THR A 81 -1.23 1.87 -19.20
N GLN A 82 -2.18 0.94 -19.30
CA GLN A 82 -2.51 0.07 -18.18
C GLN A 82 -1.37 -0.90 -17.88
N PHE A 83 -1.21 -1.25 -16.59
CA PHE A 83 -0.15 -2.15 -16.16
C PHE A 83 -0.58 -3.06 -15.00
N GLN A 84 0.18 -4.10 -14.77
CA GLN A 84 0.13 -4.91 -13.57
C GLN A 84 1.31 -4.54 -12.67
N LEU A 85 1.07 -4.43 -11.37
CA LEU A 85 2.12 -4.17 -10.38
C LEU A 85 2.34 -5.42 -9.53
N ILE A 86 3.59 -5.86 -9.45
CA ILE A 86 3.97 -7.03 -8.67
C ILE A 86 4.99 -6.65 -7.61
N LEU A 87 4.60 -6.78 -6.35
CA LEU A 87 5.47 -6.58 -5.21
C LEU A 87 6.19 -7.90 -4.86
N PRO A 88 7.50 -7.86 -4.55
CA PRO A 88 8.25 -9.05 -4.15
C PRO A 88 7.91 -9.47 -2.72
N GLU A 89 8.21 -10.73 -2.40
CA GLU A 89 8.27 -11.18 -1.02
C GLU A 89 9.37 -10.40 -0.26
N GLY A 90 9.17 -10.22 1.05
CA GLY A 90 10.03 -9.40 1.90
C GLY A 90 9.43 -8.04 2.25
N ILE A 91 8.48 -7.52 1.46
CA ILE A 91 7.72 -6.33 1.85
C ILE A 91 6.76 -6.71 2.95
N THR A 92 6.86 -6.01 4.10
CA THR A 92 6.07 -6.30 5.32
C THR A 92 5.02 -5.23 5.61
N PHE A 93 5.18 -4.02 5.08
CA PHE A 93 4.21 -2.94 5.32
C PHE A 93 3.99 -2.03 4.11
N LEU A 94 2.80 -1.46 4.08
CA LEU A 94 2.45 -0.31 3.28
C LEU A 94 2.25 0.88 4.22
N GLU A 95 2.55 2.09 3.75
CA GLU A 95 2.11 3.31 4.40
C GLU A 95 0.75 3.77 3.86
N LYS A 96 0.12 4.70 4.57
CA LYS A 96 -1.13 5.30 4.14
C LYS A 96 -0.93 5.99 2.79
N GLY A 97 -1.86 5.78 1.84
CA GLY A 97 -1.75 6.37 0.50
C GLY A 97 -0.75 5.70 -0.44
N ALA A 98 -0.05 4.63 -0.04
CA ALA A 98 1.03 3.99 -0.82
C ALA A 98 0.68 3.80 -2.31
N PHE A 99 -0.59 3.53 -2.63
CA PHE A 99 -1.10 3.37 -3.99
C PHE A 99 -2.21 4.38 -4.34
N GLN A 100 -2.26 5.50 -3.62
CA GLN A 100 -3.26 6.52 -3.91
C GLN A 100 -3.24 6.89 -5.40
N CYS A 101 -4.43 6.99 -6.02
CA CYS A 101 -4.59 7.35 -7.42
C CYS A 101 -3.85 6.45 -8.43
N CYS A 102 -3.42 5.25 -8.08
CA CYS A 102 -2.79 4.30 -9.00
C CYS A 102 -3.84 3.74 -10.00
N ASN A 103 -4.42 4.64 -10.80
CA ASN A 103 -5.60 4.37 -11.63
C ASN A 103 -5.33 3.48 -12.83
N GLN A 104 -4.11 3.45 -13.33
CA GLN A 104 -3.70 2.67 -14.50
C GLN A 104 -3.34 1.23 -14.13
N ALA A 105 -3.13 0.94 -12.85
CA ALA A 105 -2.94 -0.43 -12.41
C ALA A 105 -4.24 -1.24 -12.58
N THR A 106 -4.15 -2.38 -13.25
CA THR A 106 -5.27 -3.33 -13.43
C THR A 106 -5.26 -4.42 -12.35
N VAL A 107 -4.06 -4.82 -11.96
CA VAL A 107 -3.82 -5.79 -10.88
C VAL A 107 -2.67 -5.29 -10.02
N ILE A 108 -2.83 -5.38 -8.70
CA ILE A 108 -1.74 -5.20 -7.72
C ILE A 108 -1.58 -6.52 -6.99
N SER A 109 -0.42 -7.16 -7.21
CA SER A 109 -0.04 -8.42 -6.57
C SER A 109 0.78 -8.11 -5.33
N LEU A 110 0.23 -8.48 -4.18
CA LEU A 110 0.81 -8.26 -2.86
C LEU A 110 1.47 -9.54 -2.35
N PRO A 111 2.59 -9.43 -1.59
CA PRO A 111 3.33 -10.59 -1.10
C PRO A 111 2.67 -11.26 0.11
N SER A 112 3.02 -12.53 0.34
CA SER A 112 2.57 -13.27 1.52
C SER A 112 3.16 -12.74 2.82
N THR A 113 4.30 -12.04 2.75
CA THR A 113 5.00 -11.42 3.88
C THR A 113 4.37 -10.14 4.40
N LEU A 114 3.37 -9.58 3.69
CA LEU A 114 2.76 -8.31 4.07
C LEU A 114 1.96 -8.44 5.37
N GLU A 115 2.28 -7.62 6.36
CA GLU A 115 1.69 -7.64 7.71
C GLU A 115 0.83 -6.42 7.99
N THR A 116 1.11 -5.29 7.32
CA THR A 116 0.44 -4.02 7.60
C THR A 116 -0.08 -3.36 6.33
N ILE A 117 -1.39 -3.09 6.31
CA ILE A 117 -2.09 -2.31 5.29
C ILE A 117 -2.94 -1.26 6.01
N PRO A 118 -2.52 0.00 6.10
CA PRO A 118 -3.30 1.07 6.70
C PRO A 118 -4.58 1.39 5.92
N GLU A 119 -5.56 1.93 6.61
CA GLU A 119 -6.72 2.53 5.95
C GLU A 119 -6.29 3.62 4.97
N GLY A 120 -6.85 3.60 3.77
CA GLY A 120 -6.55 4.59 2.74
C GLY A 120 -5.32 4.30 1.88
N SER A 121 -4.70 3.11 1.99
CA SER A 121 -3.58 2.72 1.11
C SER A 121 -3.99 2.64 -0.38
N PHE A 122 -5.28 2.44 -0.69
CA PHE A 122 -5.81 2.24 -2.04
C PHE A 122 -6.89 3.26 -2.42
N ILE A 123 -6.72 4.52 -2.01
CA ILE A 123 -7.66 5.59 -2.36
C ILE A 123 -7.63 5.84 -3.87
N HIS A 124 -8.80 5.90 -4.50
CA HIS A 124 -8.94 6.09 -5.95
C HIS A 124 -8.19 5.07 -6.81
N VAL A 125 -8.13 3.81 -6.34
CA VAL A 125 -7.56 2.68 -7.08
C VAL A 125 -8.69 1.82 -7.62
N LYS A 126 -8.55 1.31 -8.87
CA LYS A 126 -9.51 0.38 -9.51
C LYS A 126 -8.95 -1.02 -9.69
N ALA A 127 -7.69 -1.22 -9.35
CA ALA A 127 -6.98 -2.46 -9.53
C ALA A 127 -7.61 -3.62 -8.75
N LYS A 128 -7.54 -4.81 -9.31
CA LYS A 128 -7.79 -6.05 -8.56
C LYS A 128 -6.59 -6.31 -7.65
N ILE A 129 -6.83 -6.41 -6.33
CA ILE A 129 -5.80 -6.83 -5.38
C ILE A 129 -5.77 -8.36 -5.32
N VAL A 130 -4.58 -8.95 -5.32
CA VAL A 130 -4.38 -10.40 -5.22
C VAL A 130 -3.19 -10.72 -4.32
N PHE A 131 -3.25 -11.88 -3.66
CA PHE A 131 -2.15 -12.52 -2.94
C PHE A 131 -1.88 -13.87 -3.60
N PRO A 132 -0.97 -13.96 -4.58
CA PRO A 132 -0.72 -15.20 -5.33
C PRO A 132 -0.30 -16.38 -4.44
N ASN A 133 0.44 -16.10 -3.38
CA ASN A 133 0.91 -17.09 -2.40
C ASN A 133 0.05 -17.14 -1.13
N GLY A 134 -1.14 -16.49 -1.15
CA GLY A 134 -1.93 -16.25 0.05
C GLY A 134 -1.30 -15.22 0.98
N ASN A 135 -1.98 -14.94 2.09
CA ASN A 135 -1.46 -14.09 3.15
C ASN A 135 -2.13 -14.49 4.48
N PRO A 136 -1.39 -14.57 5.60
CA PRO A 136 -1.96 -15.01 6.88
C PRO A 136 -2.92 -13.99 7.51
N TYR A 137 -2.79 -12.72 7.17
CA TYR A 137 -3.53 -11.62 7.79
C TYR A 137 -4.65 -11.07 6.92
N PHE A 138 -4.54 -11.20 5.59
CA PHE A 138 -5.45 -10.56 4.66
C PHE A 138 -6.06 -11.58 3.68
N THR A 139 -7.29 -11.32 3.29
CA THR A 139 -7.96 -12.03 2.20
C THR A 139 -8.30 -11.05 1.09
N ALA A 140 -7.96 -11.39 -0.15
CA ALA A 140 -8.31 -10.63 -1.35
C ALA A 140 -9.11 -11.52 -2.30
N GLU A 141 -10.43 -11.47 -2.19
CA GLU A 141 -11.35 -12.30 -2.97
C GLU A 141 -12.52 -11.50 -3.51
N ASN A 142 -12.99 -11.87 -4.69
CA ASN A 142 -14.16 -11.26 -5.33
C ASN A 142 -14.09 -9.72 -5.41
N GLY A 143 -12.88 -9.13 -5.48
CA GLY A 143 -12.64 -7.70 -5.53
C GLY A 143 -12.72 -6.99 -4.17
N PHE A 144 -12.75 -7.73 -3.08
CA PHE A 144 -12.70 -7.20 -1.72
C PHE A 144 -11.38 -7.54 -1.06
N LEU A 145 -10.82 -6.60 -0.32
CA LEU A 145 -9.64 -6.79 0.54
C LEU A 145 -10.06 -6.64 2.00
N ILE A 146 -9.84 -7.70 2.78
CA ILE A 146 -10.29 -7.78 4.17
C ILE A 146 -9.10 -8.07 5.08
N ASP A 147 -8.97 -7.32 6.18
CA ASP A 147 -8.12 -7.70 7.30
C ASP A 147 -8.85 -8.73 8.17
N ASN A 148 -8.35 -9.96 8.18
CA ASN A 148 -8.96 -11.08 8.88
C ASN A 148 -8.86 -10.97 10.41
N ARG A 149 -7.86 -10.25 10.93
CA ARG A 149 -7.64 -10.06 12.39
C ARG A 149 -8.75 -9.23 13.01
N THR A 150 -9.20 -8.21 12.30
CA THR A 150 -10.25 -7.28 12.77
C THR A 150 -11.58 -7.51 12.07
N ASN A 151 -11.60 -8.32 11.01
CA ASN A 151 -12.71 -8.49 10.08
C ASN A 151 -13.18 -7.15 9.49
N THR A 152 -12.20 -6.37 9.00
CA THR A 152 -12.41 -5.03 8.43
C THR A 152 -12.27 -5.09 6.92
N LEU A 153 -13.24 -4.54 6.18
CA LEU A 153 -13.09 -4.30 4.74
C LEU A 153 -12.17 -3.08 4.55
N LEU A 154 -11.00 -3.31 3.96
CA LEU A 154 -9.99 -2.28 3.70
C LEU A 154 -10.18 -1.60 2.35
N TYR A 155 -10.63 -2.35 1.33
CA TYR A 155 -10.73 -1.87 -0.03
C TYR A 155 -11.68 -2.72 -0.86
N THR A 156 -12.30 -2.11 -1.89
CA THR A 156 -12.99 -2.83 -2.97
C THR A 156 -12.67 -2.23 -4.33
N SER A 157 -12.38 -3.10 -5.30
CA SER A 157 -12.24 -2.75 -6.72
C SER A 157 -13.57 -2.72 -7.47
N LYS A 158 -14.70 -3.01 -6.81
CA LYS A 158 -16.02 -3.07 -7.43
C LYS A 158 -16.62 -1.69 -7.59
N SER A 159 -16.87 -1.29 -8.82
CA SER A 159 -17.45 0.01 -9.16
C SER A 159 -18.97 0.00 -9.34
N SER A 160 -19.62 -1.13 -9.34
CA SER A 160 -21.09 -1.24 -9.51
C SER A 160 -21.68 -2.48 -8.83
N GLY A 161 -22.79 -2.29 -8.28
CA GLY A 161 -23.59 -2.88 -7.29
C GLY A 161 -24.30 -4.17 -7.51
N ASP A 162 -23.83 -5.13 -8.21
CA ASP A 162 -24.47 -6.45 -8.27
C ASP A 162 -23.88 -7.48 -7.29
N PHE A 163 -22.94 -7.07 -6.46
CA PHE A 163 -22.31 -7.97 -5.50
C PHE A 163 -22.61 -7.53 -4.07
N PRO A 164 -23.22 -8.41 -3.24
CA PRO A 164 -23.41 -8.10 -1.84
C PRO A 164 -22.03 -7.90 -1.18
N LEU A 165 -21.95 -6.88 -0.29
CA LEU A 165 -20.78 -6.72 0.55
C LEU A 165 -20.54 -7.98 1.37
N PRO A 166 -19.28 -8.38 1.57
CA PRO A 166 -18.96 -9.50 2.43
C PRO A 166 -19.43 -9.24 3.87
N PRO A 167 -19.68 -10.28 4.66
CA PRO A 167 -20.10 -10.13 6.05
C PRO A 167 -18.92 -9.70 6.92
N VAL A 168 -18.61 -8.42 6.93
CA VAL A 168 -17.53 -7.82 7.73
C VAL A 168 -18.08 -7.11 8.96
N LYS A 169 -17.25 -6.94 9.99
CA LYS A 169 -17.60 -6.23 11.22
C LYS A 169 -17.39 -4.72 11.09
N GLN A 170 -16.43 -4.30 10.27
CA GLN A 170 -16.00 -2.91 10.15
C GLN A 170 -15.76 -2.55 8.68
N LEU A 171 -15.90 -1.27 8.37
CA LEU A 171 -15.50 -0.67 7.10
C LEU A 171 -14.38 0.34 7.37
N ALA A 172 -13.27 0.18 6.68
CA ALA A 172 -12.22 1.17 6.69
C ALA A 172 -12.69 2.48 6.03
N SER A 173 -12.08 3.58 6.41
CA SER A 173 -12.35 4.87 5.78
C SER A 173 -12.10 4.79 4.28
N ARG A 174 -13.07 5.27 3.47
CA ARG A 174 -13.01 5.32 2.00
C ARG A 174 -12.85 3.97 1.27
N CYS A 175 -13.06 2.85 1.96
CA CYS A 175 -12.98 1.52 1.33
C CYS A 175 -14.04 1.29 0.23
N LEU A 176 -15.08 2.12 0.18
CA LEU A 176 -16.19 2.08 -0.77
C LEU A 176 -16.16 3.24 -1.78
N ASP A 177 -15.07 3.98 -1.91
CA ASP A 177 -15.00 5.16 -2.80
C ASP A 177 -15.34 4.82 -4.25
N GLU A 178 -14.98 3.63 -4.73
CA GLU A 178 -15.29 3.13 -6.06
C GLU A 178 -16.61 2.34 -6.12
N TYR A 179 -17.30 2.18 -4.98
CA TYR A 179 -18.55 1.42 -4.89
C TYR A 179 -19.75 2.33 -5.12
N SER A 180 -20.66 1.95 -6.04
CA SER A 180 -21.82 2.77 -6.34
C SER A 180 -22.81 2.85 -5.18
N ALA A 181 -23.25 4.06 -4.83
CA ALA A 181 -24.16 4.33 -3.72
C ALA A 181 -25.54 3.65 -3.84
N ARG A 182 -25.89 3.04 -4.98
CA ARG A 182 -27.19 2.34 -5.15
C ARG A 182 -27.29 1.11 -4.27
N ASP A 183 -26.17 0.52 -3.89
CA ASP A 183 -26.12 -0.75 -3.16
C ASP A 183 -26.07 -0.58 -1.65
N CYS A 184 -25.66 0.58 -1.15
CA CYS A 184 -25.74 0.90 0.27
C CYS A 184 -27.17 0.96 0.79
N ALA A 185 -28.16 1.25 -0.08
CA ALA A 185 -29.56 1.39 0.30
C ALA A 185 -30.33 0.06 0.39
N ALA A 186 -29.82 -1.01 -0.25
CA ALA A 186 -30.56 -2.27 -0.39
C ALA A 186 -30.42 -3.23 0.80
N ARG A 187 -29.45 -3.05 1.68
CA ARG A 187 -29.31 -3.82 2.93
C ARG A 187 -28.82 -2.92 4.06
N PRO A 188 -29.57 -2.79 5.16
CA PRO A 188 -29.01 -2.20 6.37
C PRO A 188 -27.89 -3.11 6.85
N LEU A 189 -26.63 -2.66 6.69
CA LEU A 189 -25.49 -3.30 7.30
C LEU A 189 -25.73 -3.26 8.82
N LYS A 190 -25.91 -4.43 9.44
CA LYS A 190 -25.83 -4.56 10.90
C LYS A 190 -24.37 -4.42 11.31
N LEU A 191 -23.80 -3.25 11.07
CA LEU A 191 -22.48 -2.88 11.53
C LEU A 191 -22.63 -2.24 12.89
N SER A 192 -21.89 -2.70 13.88
CA SER A 192 -21.73 -1.98 15.14
C SER A 192 -20.88 -0.75 14.84
N ILE A 193 -21.58 0.40 14.72
CA ILE A 193 -20.96 1.69 14.39
C ILE A 193 -20.21 2.19 15.62
N HIS A 194 -18.87 2.20 15.56
CA HIS A 194 -18.10 3.11 16.40
C HIS A 194 -18.15 4.48 15.72
N SER A 195 -18.62 5.47 16.48
CA SER A 195 -18.92 6.83 16.09
C SER A 195 -17.82 7.47 15.23
N GLY A 196 -18.10 7.73 13.95
CA GLY A 196 -17.31 8.61 13.11
C GLY A 196 -17.11 8.22 11.65
N GLY A 197 -17.31 6.97 11.21
CA GLY A 197 -16.83 6.51 9.90
C GLY A 197 -17.90 6.31 8.80
N ILE A 198 -19.10 5.92 9.13
CA ILE A 198 -20.09 5.46 8.12
C ILE A 198 -20.89 6.61 7.51
N GLU A 199 -21.07 7.73 8.20
CA GLU A 199 -21.84 8.86 7.65
C GLU A 199 -21.19 9.48 6.38
N HIS A 200 -19.89 9.29 6.18
CA HIS A 200 -19.20 9.80 5.00
C HIS A 200 -19.20 8.84 3.80
N ALA A 201 -19.32 7.54 4.01
CA ALA A 201 -19.29 6.55 2.94
C ALA A 201 -20.55 6.52 2.07
N CYS A 202 -21.70 7.00 2.58
CA CYS A 202 -23.00 6.99 1.88
C CYS A 202 -23.61 8.38 1.66
N ARG A 203 -22.93 9.50 1.87
CA ARG A 203 -23.47 10.83 1.53
C ARG A 203 -23.40 11.05 0.03
N ARG A 204 -24.57 11.17 -0.57
CA ARG A 204 -24.77 11.65 -1.94
C ARG A 204 -24.03 12.99 -2.14
N ARG A 205 -23.24 13.06 -3.17
CA ARG A 205 -23.04 14.32 -3.90
C ARG A 205 -24.15 14.49 -4.93
#